data_4f2442610856bd68396dd5b121ad89b1
#
_entry.id   4f2442610856bd68396dd5b121ad89b1
#
_cell.length_a   1.000
_cell.length_b   1.000
_cell.length_c   1.000
_cell.angle_alpha   90.00
_cell.angle_beta   90.00
_cell.angle_gamma   90.00
#
_symmetry.space_group_name_H-M   'P 1'
#
loop_
_entity.id
_entity.type
_entity.pdbx_description
1 polymer ?
#
loop_
_entity_poly.entity_id
_entity_poly.type
_entity_poly.pdbx_seq_one_letter_code
_entity_poly.pdbx_strand_id
1 'polypeptide(L)'
;IASIFQETKIDPTIINGGVINSINNSAKLGKSDWSILEADESDGSFIYIPPTYSIITNIDREHMDFYSSMEELNEYFTKFVNKVPSFGKSFICLDDKNNKKLIKKINNKNYYTYGLDSKSNFCIKNVKEFKQYSEFDLKIVLPNKKNRLIKKFRIPLLGIHNIRNSVAAAALSISVGLTVLNIKKGLKNFKGVQRRFNKIFNYNKVDFFDDYAHHPTEIKVVLNGVSNVYGGYEKVCIFQPHRISRLKDLKK
;
A
#
# COMPACT_ATOMS: atom_id res chain seq x y z
N ILE A 1 -7.41 2.22 3.69
CA ILE A 1 -7.93 3.50 4.25
C ILE A 1 -9.45 3.41 4.35
N ALA A 2 -10.19 3.21 3.26
CA ALA A 2 -11.64 3.17 3.24
C ALA A 2 -12.24 2.26 4.33
N SER A 3 -11.71 1.04 4.49
CA SER A 3 -12.13 0.11 5.54
C SER A 3 -11.95 0.66 6.97
N ILE A 4 -10.95 1.49 7.20
CA ILE A 4 -10.75 2.16 8.50
C ILE A 4 -11.80 3.27 8.69
N PHE A 5 -12.07 4.05 7.66
CA PHE A 5 -13.06 5.13 7.71
C PHE A 5 -14.48 4.59 7.91
N GLN A 6 -14.80 3.42 7.38
CA GLN A 6 -16.09 2.73 7.61
C GLN A 6 -16.35 2.38 9.08
N GLU A 7 -15.31 2.29 9.92
CA GLU A 7 -15.46 2.09 11.37
C GLU A 7 -15.71 3.41 12.13
N THR A 8 -15.91 4.49 11.40
CA THR A 8 -16.22 5.82 11.93
C THR A 8 -17.52 6.35 11.33
N LYS A 9 -17.88 7.59 11.66
CA LYS A 9 -19.02 8.29 11.01
C LYS A 9 -18.63 8.93 9.66
N ILE A 10 -17.38 8.78 9.22
CA ILE A 10 -16.88 9.35 7.97
C ILE A 10 -17.25 8.39 6.83
N ASP A 11 -17.98 8.89 5.86
CA ASP A 11 -18.38 8.15 4.66
C ASP A 11 -17.69 8.79 3.44
N PRO A 12 -16.45 8.36 3.09
CA PRO A 12 -15.69 8.99 2.02
C PRO A 12 -16.19 8.55 0.64
N THR A 13 -16.02 9.43 -0.34
CA THR A 13 -16.01 9.03 -1.74
C THR A 13 -14.75 8.19 -1.99
N ILE A 14 -14.91 7.09 -2.73
CA ILE A 14 -13.82 6.13 -3.00
C ILE A 14 -13.71 5.95 -4.50
N ILE A 15 -12.48 6.06 -5.04
CA ILE A 15 -12.14 5.73 -6.42
C ILE A 15 -10.87 4.88 -6.38
N ASN A 16 -10.97 3.65 -6.88
CA ASN A 16 -9.91 2.64 -6.81
C ASN A 16 -9.79 1.91 -8.15
N GLY A 17 -8.59 1.53 -8.57
CA GLY A 17 -8.36 0.80 -9.81
C GLY A 17 -8.93 -0.63 -9.80
N GLY A 18 -8.94 -1.28 -8.63
CA GLY A 18 -9.48 -2.61 -8.45
C GLY A 18 -10.84 -2.62 -7.74
N VAL A 19 -11.63 -3.68 -7.94
CA VAL A 19 -12.91 -3.88 -7.25
C VAL A 19 -12.69 -4.19 -5.78
N ILE A 20 -13.23 -3.36 -4.90
CA ILE A 20 -13.14 -3.52 -3.44
C ILE A 20 -14.22 -4.51 -3.00
N ASN A 21 -13.82 -5.62 -2.37
CA ASN A 21 -14.72 -6.72 -2.03
C ASN A 21 -15.87 -6.29 -1.08
N SER A 22 -15.65 -5.33 -0.19
CA SER A 22 -16.67 -4.88 0.78
C SER A 22 -17.82 -4.10 0.15
N ILE A 23 -17.63 -3.50 -1.01
CA ILE A 23 -18.64 -2.72 -1.74
C ILE A 23 -18.96 -3.32 -3.11
N ASN A 24 -18.24 -4.38 -3.52
CA ASN A 24 -18.33 -5.04 -4.82
C ASN A 24 -18.28 -4.05 -6.01
N ASN A 25 -17.48 -2.99 -5.88
CA ASN A 25 -17.32 -1.94 -6.89
C ASN A 25 -15.92 -1.30 -6.74
N SER A 26 -15.43 -0.68 -7.80
CA SER A 26 -14.21 0.12 -7.79
C SER A 26 -14.44 1.56 -7.35
N ALA A 27 -15.69 2.04 -7.34
CA ALA A 27 -16.03 3.38 -6.94
C ALA A 27 -17.28 3.42 -6.04
N LYS A 28 -17.31 4.40 -5.13
CA LYS A 28 -18.45 4.70 -4.26
C LYS A 28 -18.51 6.19 -4.02
N LEU A 29 -19.67 6.81 -4.24
CA LEU A 29 -19.93 8.17 -3.79
C LEU A 29 -20.22 8.16 -2.29
N GLY A 30 -19.48 8.95 -1.53
CA GLY A 30 -19.65 9.15 -0.10
C GLY A 30 -20.44 10.43 0.22
N LYS A 31 -20.77 10.60 1.51
CA LYS A 31 -21.52 11.76 2.01
C LYS A 31 -20.63 12.77 2.77
N SER A 32 -19.37 12.43 3.01
CA SER A 32 -18.42 13.31 3.70
C SER A 32 -17.54 14.05 2.70
N ASP A 33 -16.80 15.06 3.18
CA ASP A 33 -15.85 15.85 2.38
C ASP A 33 -14.55 15.07 2.05
N TRP A 34 -14.47 13.81 2.46
CA TRP A 34 -13.31 12.97 2.21
C TRP A 34 -13.42 12.24 0.87
N SER A 35 -12.35 12.33 0.10
CA SER A 35 -12.16 11.49 -1.09
C SER A 35 -10.91 10.65 -0.92
N ILE A 36 -11.03 9.33 -1.16
CA ILE A 36 -9.93 8.38 -1.17
C ILE A 36 -9.75 7.91 -2.61
N LEU A 37 -8.61 8.28 -3.19
CA LEU A 37 -8.31 8.04 -4.60
C LEU A 37 -7.05 7.20 -4.73
N GLU A 38 -7.08 6.14 -5.53
CA GLU A 38 -5.89 5.48 -6.03
C GLU A 38 -5.35 6.30 -7.21
N ALA A 39 -4.16 6.87 -7.02
CA ALA A 39 -3.47 7.64 -8.05
C ALA A 39 -2.58 6.70 -8.87
N ASP A 40 -2.77 6.70 -10.20
CA ASP A 40 -2.05 5.85 -11.15
C ASP A 40 -0.98 6.69 -11.86
N GLU A 41 0.26 6.21 -11.84
CA GLU A 41 1.41 6.89 -12.46
C GLU A 41 1.56 6.58 -13.95
N SER A 42 0.79 5.65 -14.51
CA SER A 42 1.05 5.06 -15.83
C SER A 42 1.11 6.04 -17.00
N ASP A 43 0.38 7.17 -16.91
CA ASP A 43 0.30 8.23 -17.91
C ASP A 43 0.73 9.61 -17.37
N GLY A 44 1.29 9.64 -16.15
CA GLY A 44 1.72 10.85 -15.49
C GLY A 44 0.60 11.79 -15.02
N SER A 45 -0.67 11.46 -15.25
CA SER A 45 -1.82 12.33 -14.90
C SER A 45 -1.99 12.54 -13.40
N PHE A 46 -1.49 11.64 -12.57
CA PHE A 46 -1.59 11.72 -11.11
C PHE A 46 -1.03 13.03 -10.53
N ILE A 47 -0.09 13.68 -11.22
CA ILE A 47 0.43 14.98 -10.78
C ILE A 47 -0.62 16.10 -10.83
N TYR A 48 -1.73 15.93 -11.54
CA TYR A 48 -2.82 16.92 -11.60
C TYR A 48 -3.82 16.78 -10.46
N ILE A 49 -3.76 15.67 -9.71
CA ILE A 49 -4.58 15.46 -8.51
C ILE A 49 -4.07 16.36 -7.38
N PRO A 50 -4.90 17.20 -6.75
CA PRO A 50 -4.50 18.04 -5.61
C PRO A 50 -4.65 17.25 -4.28
N PRO A 51 -3.63 16.54 -3.79
CA PRO A 51 -3.77 15.75 -2.58
C PRO A 51 -3.65 16.62 -1.33
N THR A 52 -4.57 16.48 -0.37
CA THR A 52 -4.37 16.96 1.00
C THR A 52 -3.41 16.02 1.75
N TYR A 53 -3.56 14.73 1.53
CA TYR A 53 -2.68 13.68 2.06
C TYR A 53 -2.25 12.77 0.92
N SER A 54 -0.98 12.39 0.90
CA SER A 54 -0.48 11.43 -0.09
C SER A 54 0.22 10.26 0.59
N ILE A 55 0.16 9.10 -0.05
CA ILE A 55 0.91 7.91 0.34
C ILE A 55 1.77 7.48 -0.85
N ILE A 56 3.07 7.33 -0.63
CA ILE A 56 4.01 6.79 -1.60
C ILE A 56 4.50 5.45 -1.10
N THR A 57 4.12 4.39 -1.79
CA THR A 57 4.44 3.00 -1.40
C THR A 57 5.83 2.60 -1.85
N ASN A 58 6.08 2.65 -3.15
CA ASN A 58 7.36 2.38 -3.80
C ASN A 58 7.38 3.09 -5.16
N ILE A 59 8.58 3.26 -5.70
CA ILE A 59 8.80 3.75 -7.06
C ILE A 59 9.66 2.71 -7.75
N ASP A 60 9.10 1.94 -8.67
CA ASP A 60 9.82 0.91 -9.43
C ASP A 60 9.94 1.31 -10.90
N ARG A 61 10.79 0.59 -11.65
CA ARG A 61 10.96 0.79 -13.08
C ARG A 61 9.75 0.22 -13.82
N GLU A 62 8.74 1.04 -13.99
CA GLU A 62 7.52 0.71 -14.70
C GLU A 62 7.08 1.86 -15.60
N HIS A 63 6.23 1.59 -16.58
CA HIS A 63 5.70 2.60 -17.50
C HIS A 63 6.78 3.37 -18.30
N MET A 64 7.89 2.68 -18.67
CA MET A 64 8.96 3.27 -19.46
C MET A 64 8.56 3.50 -20.93
N ASP A 65 7.38 3.15 -21.31
CA ASP A 65 6.71 3.57 -22.54
C ASP A 65 6.21 5.02 -22.46
N PHE A 66 5.94 5.54 -21.27
CA PHE A 66 5.59 6.92 -21.00
C PHE A 66 6.79 7.73 -20.50
N TYR A 67 7.54 7.22 -19.51
CA TYR A 67 8.70 7.90 -18.94
C TYR A 67 9.98 7.55 -19.70
N SER A 68 10.74 8.55 -20.09
CA SER A 68 12.03 8.36 -20.79
C SER A 68 13.12 7.79 -19.86
N SER A 69 13.02 8.02 -18.55
CA SER A 69 14.00 7.57 -17.55
C SER A 69 13.41 7.44 -16.15
N MET A 70 14.17 6.75 -15.26
CA MET A 70 13.86 6.70 -13.83
C MET A 70 13.96 8.07 -13.15
N GLU A 71 14.79 8.96 -13.69
CA GLU A 71 14.92 10.34 -13.22
C GLU A 71 13.65 11.11 -13.47
N GLU A 72 13.08 11.00 -14.66
CA GLU A 72 11.80 11.64 -15.00
C GLU A 72 10.65 11.10 -14.15
N LEU A 73 10.54 9.79 -13.99
CA LEU A 73 9.56 9.17 -13.09
C LEU A 73 9.68 9.74 -11.66
N ASN A 74 10.90 9.82 -11.11
CA ASN A 74 11.13 10.41 -9.79
C ASN A 74 10.77 11.91 -9.72
N GLU A 75 10.93 12.66 -10.80
CA GLU A 75 10.51 14.07 -10.86
C GLU A 75 8.98 14.21 -10.80
N TYR A 76 8.23 13.34 -11.48
CA TYR A 76 6.78 13.31 -11.38
C TYR A 76 6.32 13.03 -9.94
N PHE A 77 6.89 12.03 -9.28
CA PHE A 77 6.61 11.78 -7.86
C PHE A 77 7.00 12.95 -6.97
N THR A 78 8.11 13.63 -7.26
CA THR A 78 8.54 14.84 -6.54
C THR A 78 7.52 15.97 -6.69
N LYS A 79 7.05 16.20 -7.93
CA LYS A 79 5.98 17.18 -8.21
C LYS A 79 4.70 16.86 -7.43
N PHE A 80 4.29 15.59 -7.43
CA PHE A 80 3.10 15.16 -6.71
C PHE A 80 3.19 15.39 -5.20
N VAL A 81 4.29 14.97 -4.58
CA VAL A 81 4.51 15.16 -3.13
C VAL A 81 4.58 16.64 -2.76
N ASN A 82 5.21 17.48 -3.59
CA ASN A 82 5.31 18.92 -3.35
C ASN A 82 3.97 19.66 -3.45
N LYS A 83 2.94 19.07 -4.05
CA LYS A 83 1.58 19.63 -4.08
C LYS A 83 0.82 19.50 -2.76
N VAL A 84 1.26 18.65 -1.84
CA VAL A 84 0.62 18.51 -0.53
C VAL A 84 0.74 19.82 0.24
N PRO A 85 -0.38 20.43 0.65
CA PRO A 85 -0.38 21.73 1.32
C PRO A 85 0.23 21.64 2.73
N SER A 86 0.56 22.79 3.32
CA SER A 86 1.20 22.87 4.64
C SER A 86 0.38 22.23 5.77
N PHE A 87 -0.93 22.23 5.66
CA PHE A 87 -1.85 21.57 6.61
C PHE A 87 -2.07 20.08 6.34
N GLY A 88 -1.65 19.58 5.18
CA GLY A 88 -1.69 18.17 4.82
C GLY A 88 -0.43 17.40 5.23
N LYS A 89 -0.24 16.18 4.72
CA LYS A 89 0.93 15.35 5.02
C LYS A 89 1.15 14.28 3.97
N SER A 90 2.40 14.05 3.60
CA SER A 90 2.80 12.86 2.80
C SER A 90 3.28 11.74 3.70
N PHE A 91 2.98 10.49 3.34
CA PHE A 91 3.46 9.29 4.01
C PHE A 91 4.31 8.49 3.02
N ILE A 92 5.61 8.35 3.30
CA ILE A 92 6.58 7.81 2.34
C ILE A 92 7.22 6.55 2.92
N CYS A 93 7.16 5.43 2.18
CA CYS A 93 7.78 4.18 2.58
C CYS A 93 9.31 4.31 2.57
N LEU A 94 9.94 4.18 3.73
CA LEU A 94 11.39 4.31 3.86
C LEU A 94 12.16 3.04 3.48
N ASP A 95 11.46 1.92 3.30
CA ASP A 95 12.10 0.66 2.88
C ASP A 95 12.47 0.67 1.39
N ASP A 96 11.83 1.53 0.59
CA ASP A 96 12.11 1.65 -0.83
C ASP A 96 13.30 2.57 -1.12
N LYS A 97 14.21 2.12 -1.99
CA LYS A 97 15.45 2.84 -2.32
C LYS A 97 15.19 4.13 -3.10
N ASN A 98 14.18 4.15 -3.96
CA ASN A 98 13.86 5.33 -4.77
C ASN A 98 13.09 6.36 -3.93
N ASN A 99 12.26 5.93 -3.00
CA ASN A 99 11.66 6.80 -1.99
C ASN A 99 12.72 7.50 -1.12
N LYS A 100 13.82 6.82 -0.78
CA LYS A 100 14.96 7.46 -0.08
C LYS A 100 15.62 8.56 -0.92
N LYS A 101 15.65 8.39 -2.26
CA LYS A 101 16.13 9.44 -3.19
C LYS A 101 15.10 10.57 -3.31
N LEU A 102 13.80 10.24 -3.41
CA LEU A 102 12.70 11.19 -3.45
C LEU A 102 12.74 12.15 -2.25
N ILE A 103 12.90 11.62 -1.03
CA ILE A 103 12.97 12.41 0.21
C ILE A 103 14.07 13.48 0.18
N LYS A 104 15.17 13.22 -0.54
CA LYS A 104 16.27 14.21 -0.69
C LYS A 104 15.92 15.34 -1.66
N LYS A 105 15.01 15.11 -2.61
CA LYS A 105 14.62 16.05 -3.67
C LYS A 105 13.38 16.88 -3.34
N ILE A 106 12.52 16.41 -2.43
CA ILE A 106 11.30 17.15 -2.07
C ILE A 106 11.63 18.39 -1.23
N ASN A 107 11.02 19.50 -1.63
CA ASN A 107 11.17 20.80 -0.93
C ASN A 107 10.29 20.86 0.32
N ASN A 108 9.10 20.27 0.24
CA ASN A 108 8.13 20.25 1.31
C ASN A 108 8.54 19.21 2.38
N LYS A 109 8.97 19.68 3.55
CA LYS A 109 9.32 18.81 4.70
C LYS A 109 8.10 18.29 5.45
N ASN A 110 6.90 18.48 4.92
CA ASN A 110 5.65 18.05 5.53
C ASN A 110 5.32 16.59 5.23
N TYR A 111 6.21 15.66 5.63
CA TYR A 111 6.02 14.23 5.47
C TYR A 111 6.34 13.45 6.74
N TYR A 112 5.79 12.24 6.82
CA TYR A 112 6.21 11.18 7.71
C TYR A 112 6.66 9.97 6.92
N THR A 113 7.56 9.19 7.51
CA THR A 113 8.05 7.95 6.91
C THR A 113 7.45 6.74 7.60
N TYR A 114 7.30 5.64 6.85
CA TYR A 114 6.85 4.38 7.40
C TYR A 114 7.62 3.20 6.80
N GLY A 115 7.64 2.07 7.49
CA GLY A 115 8.29 0.84 7.02
C GLY A 115 8.94 0.02 8.13
N LEU A 116 9.78 -0.92 7.72
CA LEU A 116 10.61 -1.75 8.62
C LEU A 116 11.86 -0.99 9.10
N ASP A 117 12.35 -0.03 8.30
CA ASP A 117 13.51 0.77 8.64
C ASP A 117 13.31 1.43 10.01
N SER A 118 14.25 1.21 10.92
CA SER A 118 14.17 1.69 12.31
C SER A 118 14.09 3.21 12.45
N LYS A 119 14.49 3.94 11.39
CA LYS A 119 14.42 5.40 11.31
C LYS A 119 13.04 5.92 10.90
N SER A 120 12.12 5.01 10.52
CA SER A 120 10.77 5.41 10.13
C SER A 120 9.99 6.00 11.29
N ASN A 121 9.20 7.05 11.02
CA ASN A 121 8.28 7.64 12.00
C ASN A 121 7.22 6.62 12.46
N PHE A 122 6.75 5.79 11.54
CA PHE A 122 5.84 4.68 11.79
C PHE A 122 6.57 3.36 11.47
N CYS A 123 7.25 2.82 12.47
CA CYS A 123 8.15 1.69 12.30
C CYS A 123 7.44 0.37 12.63
N ILE A 124 7.46 -0.56 11.68
CA ILE A 124 6.91 -1.91 11.81
C ILE A 124 7.82 -2.73 12.73
N LYS A 125 7.21 -3.44 13.68
CA LYS A 125 7.90 -4.33 14.62
C LYS A 125 7.15 -5.65 14.77
N ASN A 126 7.85 -6.68 15.19
CA ASN A 126 7.29 -7.95 15.64
C ASN A 126 6.31 -8.59 14.65
N VAL A 127 6.69 -8.62 13.36
CA VAL A 127 5.88 -9.21 12.29
C VAL A 127 5.73 -10.71 12.50
N LYS A 128 4.48 -11.20 12.40
CA LYS A 128 4.13 -12.61 12.39
C LYS A 128 3.12 -12.86 11.27
N GLU A 129 3.38 -13.87 10.47
CA GLU A 129 2.50 -14.27 9.38
C GLU A 129 1.85 -15.63 9.70
N PHE A 130 0.54 -15.72 9.51
CA PHE A 130 -0.28 -16.90 9.71
C PHE A 130 -1.04 -17.19 8.41
N LYS A 131 -1.58 -18.39 8.24
CA LYS A 131 -2.29 -18.78 6.99
C LYS A 131 -3.42 -17.83 6.57
N GLN A 132 -4.07 -17.16 7.52
CA GLN A 132 -5.26 -16.34 7.25
C GLN A 132 -5.06 -14.85 7.56
N TYR A 133 -3.99 -14.47 8.22
CA TYR A 133 -3.73 -13.08 8.60
C TYR A 133 -2.27 -12.84 8.92
N SER A 134 -1.88 -11.58 8.89
CA SER A 134 -0.61 -11.12 9.43
C SER A 134 -0.85 -10.25 10.67
N GLU A 135 0.08 -10.33 11.64
CA GLU A 135 0.07 -9.53 12.86
C GLU A 135 1.39 -8.76 12.98
N PHE A 136 1.32 -7.53 13.46
CA PHE A 136 2.50 -6.69 13.68
C PHE A 136 2.25 -5.66 14.79
N ASP A 137 3.33 -5.11 15.33
CA ASP A 137 3.32 -3.98 16.23
C ASP A 137 3.74 -2.71 15.45
N LEU A 138 3.28 -1.54 15.90
CA LEU A 138 3.62 -0.25 15.32
C LEU A 138 4.27 0.64 16.36
N LYS A 139 5.57 0.92 16.18
CA LYS A 139 6.29 1.94 16.94
C LYS A 139 6.15 3.28 16.24
N ILE A 140 5.68 4.30 16.97
CA ILE A 140 5.44 5.65 16.46
C ILE A 140 6.43 6.61 17.12
N VAL A 141 7.21 7.31 16.29
CA VAL A 141 8.19 8.33 16.69
C VAL A 141 7.93 9.59 15.89
N LEU A 142 7.22 10.54 16.47
CA LEU A 142 6.87 11.81 15.84
C LEU A 142 7.59 12.97 16.55
N PRO A 143 7.96 14.04 15.82
CA PRO A 143 8.54 15.23 16.42
C PRO A 143 7.63 15.76 17.54
N ASN A 144 8.23 16.16 18.64
CA ASN A 144 7.56 16.78 19.80
C ASN A 144 6.43 15.94 20.43
N LYS A 145 6.42 14.61 20.20
CA LYS A 145 5.47 13.66 20.82
C LYS A 145 6.21 12.53 21.52
N LYS A 146 5.63 12.03 22.62
CA LYS A 146 6.17 10.82 23.27
C LYS A 146 6.11 9.62 22.32
N ASN A 147 7.16 8.84 22.29
CA ASN A 147 7.20 7.58 21.55
C ASN A 147 6.10 6.65 22.04
N ARG A 148 5.43 5.98 21.10
CA ARG A 148 4.35 5.04 21.40
C ARG A 148 4.63 3.72 20.72
N LEU A 149 4.32 2.62 21.39
CA LEU A 149 4.28 1.29 20.82
C LEU A 149 2.84 0.76 20.90
N ILE A 150 2.21 0.57 19.77
CA ILE A 150 0.88 0.00 19.68
C ILE A 150 1.03 -1.44 19.20
N LYS A 151 0.65 -2.38 20.05
CA LYS A 151 0.82 -3.81 19.79
C LYS A 151 -0.38 -4.40 19.06
N LYS A 152 -0.15 -5.49 18.33
CA LYS A 152 -1.16 -6.40 17.76
C LYS A 152 -2.13 -5.71 16.79
N PHE A 153 -1.62 -5.12 15.72
CA PHE A 153 -2.41 -4.89 14.52
C PHE A 153 -2.56 -6.20 13.77
N ARG A 154 -3.73 -6.44 13.20
CA ARG A 154 -4.03 -7.62 12.38
C ARG A 154 -4.63 -7.21 11.06
N ILE A 155 -4.22 -7.88 10.00
CA ILE A 155 -4.77 -7.74 8.65
C ILE A 155 -5.01 -9.12 8.05
N PRO A 156 -6.13 -9.37 7.36
CA PRO A 156 -6.44 -10.65 6.73
C PRO A 156 -5.71 -10.80 5.37
N LEU A 157 -4.48 -10.39 5.31
CA LEU A 157 -3.62 -10.40 4.11
C LEU A 157 -2.25 -10.92 4.49
N LEU A 158 -1.57 -11.56 3.52
CA LEU A 158 -0.23 -12.10 3.65
C LEU A 158 0.81 -11.19 2.99
N GLY A 159 2.04 -11.33 3.42
CA GLY A 159 3.18 -10.66 2.83
C GLY A 159 3.48 -9.27 3.40
N ILE A 160 4.76 -8.99 3.50
CA ILE A 160 5.27 -7.75 4.09
C ILE A 160 4.80 -6.49 3.36
N HIS A 161 4.52 -6.57 2.05
CA HIS A 161 3.98 -5.46 1.28
C HIS A 161 2.59 -5.04 1.78
N ASN A 162 1.72 -6.00 2.10
CA ASN A 162 0.40 -5.72 2.64
C ASN A 162 0.48 -5.13 4.06
N ILE A 163 1.46 -5.56 4.85
CA ILE A 163 1.75 -4.96 6.16
C ILE A 163 2.19 -3.50 5.97
N ARG A 164 3.10 -3.19 5.03
CA ARG A 164 3.51 -1.82 4.71
C ARG A 164 2.33 -0.95 4.28
N ASN A 165 1.50 -1.44 3.37
CA ASN A 165 0.29 -0.74 2.92
C ASN A 165 -0.68 -0.46 4.08
N SER A 166 -0.83 -1.42 4.99
CA SER A 166 -1.66 -1.27 6.19
C SER A 166 -1.09 -0.25 7.17
N VAL A 167 0.23 -0.19 7.31
CA VAL A 167 0.90 0.82 8.15
C VAL A 167 0.78 2.21 7.53
N ALA A 168 0.86 2.35 6.20
CA ALA A 168 0.59 3.62 5.53
C ALA A 168 -0.83 4.13 5.82
N ALA A 169 -1.82 3.23 5.69
CA ALA A 169 -3.21 3.55 6.01
C ALA A 169 -3.40 3.90 7.48
N ALA A 170 -2.76 3.16 8.40
CA ALA A 170 -2.81 3.45 9.84
C ALA A 170 -2.13 4.78 10.18
N ALA A 171 -0.98 5.07 9.58
CA ALA A 171 -0.22 6.31 9.79
C ALA A 171 -1.03 7.55 9.38
N LEU A 172 -1.66 7.50 8.19
CA LEU A 172 -2.59 8.53 7.74
C LEU A 172 -3.75 8.66 8.73
N SER A 173 -4.41 7.56 9.07
CA SER A 173 -5.58 7.56 9.95
C SER A 173 -5.27 8.11 11.36
N ILE A 174 -4.10 7.79 11.92
CA ILE A 174 -3.63 8.36 13.19
C ILE A 174 -3.39 9.87 13.05
N SER A 175 -2.85 10.31 11.92
CA SER A 175 -2.51 11.72 11.69
C SER A 175 -3.76 12.60 11.52
N VAL A 176 -4.84 12.04 11.01
CA VAL A 176 -6.15 12.72 10.91
C VAL A 176 -7.03 12.52 12.16
N GLY A 177 -6.48 11.95 13.23
CA GLY A 177 -7.14 11.90 14.55
C GLY A 177 -8.04 10.69 14.78
N LEU A 178 -8.03 9.67 13.93
CA LEU A 178 -8.82 8.46 14.18
C LEU A 178 -8.27 7.66 15.36
N THR A 179 -9.17 7.02 16.11
CA THR A 179 -8.78 6.22 17.28
C THR A 179 -8.07 4.94 16.87
N VAL A 180 -7.12 4.50 17.68
CA VAL A 180 -6.42 3.22 17.48
C VAL A 180 -7.39 2.04 17.39
N LEU A 181 -8.50 2.11 18.13
CA LEU A 181 -9.54 1.08 18.11
C LEU A 181 -10.19 0.96 16.73
N ASN A 182 -10.62 2.09 16.15
CA ASN A 182 -11.23 2.12 14.82
C ASN A 182 -10.24 1.66 13.74
N ILE A 183 -8.97 2.08 13.86
CA ILE A 183 -7.92 1.67 12.91
C ILE A 183 -7.70 0.15 12.95
N LYS A 184 -7.56 -0.43 14.15
CA LYS A 184 -7.40 -1.88 14.30
C LYS A 184 -8.59 -2.65 13.77
N LYS A 185 -9.81 -2.17 14.06
CA LYS A 185 -11.04 -2.79 13.62
C LYS A 185 -11.15 -2.75 12.10
N GLY A 186 -10.92 -1.59 11.48
CA GLY A 186 -10.97 -1.43 10.03
C GLY A 186 -9.92 -2.25 9.28
N LEU A 187 -8.70 -2.37 9.81
CA LEU A 187 -7.67 -3.23 9.25
C LEU A 187 -8.05 -4.71 9.36
N LYS A 188 -8.54 -5.15 10.53
CA LYS A 188 -8.96 -6.54 10.76
C LYS A 188 -10.15 -6.95 9.89
N ASN A 189 -11.08 -6.03 9.65
CA ASN A 189 -12.31 -6.26 8.88
C ASN A 189 -12.14 -6.04 7.37
N PHE A 190 -10.94 -5.70 6.90
CA PHE A 190 -10.68 -5.48 5.49
C PHE A 190 -10.91 -6.77 4.69
N LYS A 191 -11.77 -6.72 3.70
CA LYS A 191 -12.16 -7.88 2.88
C LYS A 191 -11.30 -8.07 1.62
N GLY A 192 -10.26 -7.25 1.44
CA GLY A 192 -9.40 -7.30 0.26
C GLY A 192 -9.97 -6.57 -0.96
N VAL A 193 -9.20 -6.62 -2.03
CA VAL A 193 -9.55 -6.14 -3.38
C VAL A 193 -9.49 -7.36 -4.28
N GLN A 194 -10.38 -7.47 -5.27
CA GLN A 194 -10.38 -8.58 -6.21
C GLN A 194 -9.02 -8.73 -6.90
N ARG A 195 -8.64 -9.96 -7.17
CA ARG A 195 -7.37 -10.32 -7.81
C ARG A 195 -6.12 -9.84 -7.04
N ARG A 196 -6.18 -9.79 -5.71
CA ARG A 196 -5.03 -9.55 -4.82
C ARG A 196 -4.93 -10.70 -3.83
N PHE A 197 -4.30 -11.80 -4.27
CA PHE A 197 -4.15 -13.08 -3.57
C PHE A 197 -5.48 -13.60 -3.00
N ASN A 198 -6.51 -13.58 -3.84
CA ASN A 198 -7.83 -14.02 -3.46
C ASN A 198 -7.95 -15.54 -3.61
N LYS A 199 -8.35 -16.22 -2.53
CA LYS A 199 -8.76 -17.62 -2.63
C LYS A 199 -10.07 -17.70 -3.41
N ILE A 200 -10.05 -18.38 -4.55
CA ILE A 200 -11.20 -18.52 -5.46
C ILE A 200 -12.04 -19.73 -5.07
N PHE A 201 -11.39 -20.88 -4.93
CA PHE A 201 -12.05 -22.13 -4.56
C PHE A 201 -11.04 -23.13 -3.98
N ASN A 202 -11.56 -24.27 -3.50
CA ASN A 202 -10.78 -25.44 -3.13
C ASN A 202 -11.32 -26.64 -3.92
N TYR A 203 -10.44 -27.44 -4.49
CA TYR A 203 -10.80 -28.67 -5.17
C TYR A 203 -9.77 -29.76 -4.84
N ASN A 204 -10.22 -30.93 -4.41
CA ASN A 204 -9.36 -32.07 -4.05
C ASN A 204 -8.20 -31.70 -3.10
N LYS A 205 -8.47 -30.90 -2.07
CA LYS A 205 -7.49 -30.38 -1.10
C LYS A 205 -6.46 -29.41 -1.69
N VAL A 206 -6.64 -28.97 -2.94
CA VAL A 206 -5.83 -27.93 -3.57
C VAL A 206 -6.56 -26.59 -3.44
N ASP A 207 -5.88 -25.60 -2.90
CA ASP A 207 -6.38 -24.22 -2.81
C ASP A 207 -5.97 -23.43 -4.06
N PHE A 208 -6.93 -22.77 -4.70
CA PHE A 208 -6.72 -21.94 -5.88
C PHE A 208 -6.81 -20.46 -5.49
N PHE A 209 -5.80 -19.71 -5.91
CA PHE A 209 -5.70 -18.27 -5.66
C PHE A 209 -5.56 -17.52 -6.97
N ASP A 210 -6.16 -16.33 -7.06
CA ASP A 210 -5.97 -15.38 -8.17
C ASP A 210 -5.24 -14.15 -7.65
N ASP A 211 -4.21 -13.73 -8.40
CA ASP A 211 -3.46 -12.50 -8.15
C ASP A 211 -3.18 -11.77 -9.46
N TYR A 212 -3.28 -10.46 -9.45
CA TYR A 212 -3.04 -9.62 -10.62
C TYR A 212 -1.55 -9.31 -10.84
N ALA A 213 -0.66 -9.78 -9.98
CA ALA A 213 0.77 -9.56 -10.09
C ALA A 213 1.29 -9.95 -11.47
N HIS A 214 1.90 -9.00 -12.15
CA HIS A 214 2.42 -9.18 -13.50
C HIS A 214 3.80 -8.50 -13.69
N HIS A 215 4.23 -7.69 -12.73
CA HIS A 215 5.59 -7.16 -12.64
C HIS A 215 6.47 -8.13 -11.84
N PRO A 216 7.75 -8.36 -12.21
CA PRO A 216 8.65 -9.30 -11.50
C PRO A 216 8.74 -9.04 -10.00
N THR A 217 8.77 -7.77 -9.58
CA THR A 217 8.80 -7.39 -8.16
C THR A 217 7.52 -7.83 -7.45
N GLU A 218 6.34 -7.63 -8.06
CA GLU A 218 5.06 -8.04 -7.49
C GLU A 218 4.98 -9.57 -7.35
N ILE A 219 5.30 -10.30 -8.42
CA ILE A 219 5.31 -11.78 -8.44
C ILE A 219 6.22 -12.30 -7.33
N LYS A 220 7.45 -11.78 -7.23
CA LYS A 220 8.42 -12.17 -6.21
C LYS A 220 7.88 -11.95 -4.79
N VAL A 221 7.23 -10.82 -4.55
CA VAL A 221 6.69 -10.46 -3.23
C VAL A 221 5.51 -11.36 -2.86
N VAL A 222 4.61 -11.66 -3.79
CA VAL A 222 3.48 -12.58 -3.59
C VAL A 222 4.00 -13.99 -3.30
N LEU A 223 4.91 -14.52 -4.13
CA LEU A 223 5.48 -15.86 -3.96
C LEU A 223 6.28 -16.01 -2.66
N ASN A 224 6.98 -14.97 -2.24
CA ASN A 224 7.66 -14.96 -0.93
C ASN A 224 6.64 -15.04 0.22
N GLY A 225 5.57 -14.26 0.18
CA GLY A 225 4.49 -14.32 1.16
C GLY A 225 3.85 -15.71 1.24
N VAL A 226 3.60 -16.32 0.08
CA VAL A 226 3.09 -17.71 -0.01
C VAL A 226 4.09 -18.69 0.59
N SER A 227 5.37 -18.56 0.27
CA SER A 227 6.41 -19.48 0.76
C SER A 227 6.59 -19.41 2.26
N ASN A 228 6.47 -18.22 2.87
CA ASN A 228 6.55 -18.06 4.32
C ASN A 228 5.43 -18.79 5.07
N VAL A 229 4.25 -18.84 4.48
CA VAL A 229 3.05 -19.36 5.15
C VAL A 229 2.73 -20.80 4.75
N TYR A 230 3.07 -21.19 3.53
CA TYR A 230 2.81 -22.50 2.96
C TYR A 230 4.11 -23.29 2.69
N GLY A 231 5.10 -23.19 3.57
CA GLY A 231 6.42 -23.78 3.41
C GLY A 231 6.43 -25.30 3.14
N GLY A 232 5.51 -26.05 3.72
CA GLY A 232 5.38 -27.51 3.55
C GLY A 232 4.46 -27.96 2.40
N TYR A 233 3.97 -27.05 1.58
CA TYR A 233 3.04 -27.36 0.48
C TYR A 233 3.74 -27.28 -0.87
N GLU A 234 3.36 -28.16 -1.79
CA GLU A 234 3.67 -28.00 -3.20
C GLU A 234 2.95 -26.76 -3.75
N LYS A 235 3.62 -26.03 -4.63
CA LYS A 235 3.10 -24.78 -5.21
C LYS A 235 3.24 -24.82 -6.71
N VAL A 236 2.13 -24.60 -7.41
CA VAL A 236 2.09 -24.42 -8.86
C VAL A 236 1.75 -22.97 -9.15
N CYS A 237 2.60 -22.29 -9.91
CA CYS A 237 2.37 -20.92 -10.34
C CYS A 237 2.08 -20.92 -11.83
N ILE A 238 0.88 -20.43 -12.22
CA ILE A 238 0.50 -20.20 -13.60
C ILE A 238 0.60 -18.71 -13.87
N PHE A 239 1.46 -18.32 -14.79
CA PHE A 239 1.74 -16.93 -15.10
C PHE A 239 1.37 -16.62 -16.55
N GLN A 240 0.55 -15.59 -16.75
CA GLN A 240 0.27 -15.01 -18.05
C GLN A 240 0.97 -13.66 -18.17
N PRO A 241 1.97 -13.52 -19.06
CA PRO A 241 2.63 -12.24 -19.30
C PRO A 241 1.66 -11.15 -19.76
N HIS A 242 1.85 -9.94 -19.27
CA HIS A 242 1.06 -8.78 -19.66
C HIS A 242 1.95 -7.63 -20.12
N ARG A 243 1.64 -7.05 -21.30
CA ARG A 243 2.41 -6.05 -22.08
C ARG A 243 3.76 -6.57 -22.59
N ILE A 244 3.92 -6.56 -23.91
CA ILE A 244 5.16 -6.97 -24.61
C ILE A 244 6.32 -6.03 -24.26
N SER A 245 6.07 -4.73 -24.15
CA SER A 245 7.05 -3.72 -23.73
C SER A 245 7.69 -4.08 -22.39
N ARG A 246 6.86 -4.37 -21.36
CA ARG A 246 7.33 -4.80 -20.03
C ARG A 246 8.22 -6.05 -20.11
N LEU A 247 7.83 -7.05 -20.91
CA LEU A 247 8.65 -8.24 -21.08
C LEU A 247 9.99 -7.95 -21.71
N LYS A 248 10.07 -7.03 -22.68
CA LYS A 248 11.34 -6.61 -23.31
C LYS A 248 12.23 -5.88 -22.31
N ASP A 249 11.67 -4.96 -21.54
CA ASP A 249 12.42 -4.10 -20.60
C ASP A 249 12.92 -4.85 -19.36
N LEU A 250 12.19 -5.88 -18.92
CA LEU A 250 12.47 -6.60 -17.67
C LEU A 250 13.04 -8.02 -17.89
N LYS A 251 13.25 -8.42 -19.15
CA LYS A 251 13.89 -9.68 -19.52
C LYS A 251 15.39 -9.60 -19.18
N LYS A 252 15.75 -10.14 -18.01
CA LYS A 252 17.14 -10.41 -17.60
C LYS A 252 17.29 -11.84 -17.18
#